data_efd01ee6c8f8e3523df27bf628677e3e
#
_entry.id   efd01ee6c8f8e3523df27bf628677e3e
#
_cell.length_a   1.000
_cell.length_b   1.000
_cell.length_c   1.000
_cell.angle_alpha   90.00
_cell.angle_beta   90.00
_cell.angle_gamma   90.00
#
_symmetry.space_group_name_H-M   'P 1'
#
loop_
_entity.id
_entity.type
_entity.pdbx_description
1 polymer ?
#
loop_
_entity_poly.entity_id
_entity_poly.type
_entity_poly.pdbx_seq_one_letter_code
_entity_poly.pdbx_strand_id
1 'polypeptide(L)'
;MMDYGVDTITPVDSQQPQQSKSWIGFPLNRTEGEKEPIKYGCEDHWTWNRHDRSHEVRLYGSGMRVAHFHPNWSSGTAGVRGTRILNNGRYYWEVQVSQRIFGTSMMFGIGTKKACLHKNVFTNLIGEDENSWGLSHKGLIWHRGLWVQYTIPFRENQATTVGILFDGVEGTLTFYKDNKCLGVAFRNLQQVREPLYPMVSSTACKTEMTLSYMRRDFVNLQDRCRAVILKFVKTKADLDQLELPPMIKNYLAEAISRNFVPVNYYILNV
;
A
#
# COMPACT_ATOMS: atom_id res chain seq x y z
N MET A 1 32.48 58.60 17.15
CA MET A 1 31.57 57.73 17.88
C MET A 1 30.43 57.42 16.88
N MET A 2 30.55 56.31 16.08
CA MET A 2 29.59 55.96 15.06
C MET A 2 28.79 54.77 15.60
N ASP A 3 27.49 54.99 15.66
CA ASP A 3 26.51 54.04 16.17
C ASP A 3 26.12 53.07 15.04
N TYR A 4 26.35 51.78 15.21
CA TYR A 4 25.95 50.75 14.26
C TYR A 4 24.61 50.19 14.72
N GLY A 5 23.53 50.61 14.05
CA GLY A 5 22.21 50.02 14.20
C GLY A 5 22.20 48.57 13.78
N VAL A 6 21.79 47.69 14.67
CA VAL A 6 21.54 46.27 14.41
C VAL A 6 20.12 46.12 13.87
N ASP A 7 19.98 45.82 12.57
CA ASP A 7 18.72 45.51 11.96
C ASP A 7 18.27 44.10 12.43
N THR A 8 17.22 44.07 13.23
CA THR A 8 16.51 42.85 13.63
C THR A 8 15.68 42.33 12.46
N ILE A 9 16.12 41.25 11.88
CA ILE A 9 15.36 40.52 10.85
C ILE A 9 14.21 39.82 11.55
N THR A 10 12.98 40.29 11.33
CA THR A 10 11.74 39.59 11.69
C THR A 10 11.55 38.39 10.79
N PRO A 11 11.14 37.21 11.31
CA PRO A 11 10.84 36.06 10.47
C PRO A 11 9.62 36.34 9.60
N VAL A 12 9.76 36.13 8.29
CA VAL A 12 8.65 36.18 7.34
C VAL A 12 7.71 35.04 7.67
N ASP A 13 6.51 35.38 8.09
CA ASP A 13 5.39 34.48 8.32
C ASP A 13 4.97 33.85 6.97
N SER A 14 5.37 32.61 6.72
CA SER A 14 5.00 31.87 5.51
C SER A 14 3.54 31.45 5.61
N GLN A 15 2.63 32.30 5.18
CA GLN A 15 1.23 31.95 4.96
C GLN A 15 1.13 30.86 3.89
N GLN A 16 0.84 29.64 4.33
CA GLN A 16 0.53 28.53 3.44
C GLN A 16 -0.82 28.76 2.77
N PRO A 17 -0.93 28.52 1.45
CA PRO A 17 -2.19 28.66 0.74
C PRO A 17 -3.16 27.56 1.20
N GLN A 18 -4.29 27.95 1.77
CA GLN A 18 -5.42 27.07 2.04
C GLN A 18 -6.11 26.74 0.71
N GLN A 19 -5.69 25.66 0.08
CA GLN A 19 -6.38 25.13 -1.11
C GLN A 19 -7.34 24.01 -0.72
N SER A 20 -8.46 23.94 -1.45
CA SER A 20 -9.58 23.01 -1.25
C SER A 20 -9.14 21.55 -1.11
N LYS A 21 -9.42 20.94 0.04
CA LYS A 21 -9.03 19.58 0.43
C LYS A 21 -10.03 18.51 -0.02
N SER A 22 -10.67 18.66 -1.18
CA SER A 22 -11.76 17.78 -1.65
C SER A 22 -11.36 16.31 -1.91
N TRP A 23 -10.07 16.02 -2.04
CA TRP A 23 -9.54 14.67 -2.28
C TRP A 23 -9.16 13.92 -0.99
N ILE A 24 -9.22 14.61 0.17
CA ILE A 24 -8.88 14.03 1.46
C ILE A 24 -10.17 13.71 2.21
N GLY A 25 -10.32 12.46 2.61
CA GLY A 25 -11.35 12.08 3.57
C GLY A 25 -10.93 12.52 4.96
N PHE A 26 -11.65 13.48 5.56
CA PHE A 26 -11.48 13.74 6.99
C PHE A 26 -11.82 12.47 7.77
N PRO A 27 -11.09 12.15 8.84
CA PRO A 27 -11.46 11.08 9.74
C PRO A 27 -12.78 11.47 10.42
N LEU A 28 -13.91 11.14 9.79
CA LEU A 28 -15.21 11.19 10.42
C LEU A 28 -15.23 10.08 11.46
N ASN A 29 -15.32 10.45 12.71
CA ASN A 29 -15.57 9.64 13.90
C ASN A 29 -15.05 8.20 13.80
N ARG A 30 -13.98 7.93 14.53
CA ARG A 30 -13.53 6.59 14.84
C ARG A 30 -14.68 5.82 15.50
N THR A 31 -15.46 5.10 14.73
CA THR A 31 -16.21 3.98 15.26
C THR A 31 -15.18 2.90 15.56
N GLU A 32 -14.91 2.68 16.81
CA GLU A 32 -14.20 1.54 17.35
C GLU A 32 -14.98 0.28 17.00
N GLY A 33 -14.69 -0.28 15.88
CA GLY A 33 -15.16 -1.56 15.41
C GLY A 33 -14.13 -2.06 14.44
N GLU A 34 -13.18 -2.86 14.93
CA GLU A 34 -12.17 -3.56 14.17
C GLU A 34 -12.86 -4.45 13.14
N LYS A 35 -13.11 -3.90 11.96
CA LYS A 35 -13.45 -4.73 10.82
C LYS A 35 -12.14 -5.15 10.21
N GLU A 36 -11.88 -6.45 10.15
CA GLU A 36 -10.83 -6.99 9.30
C GLU A 36 -10.93 -6.33 7.93
N PRO A 37 -9.81 -5.83 7.39
CA PRO A 37 -9.82 -5.04 6.16
C PRO A 37 -10.44 -5.80 4.98
N ILE A 38 -10.25 -7.12 4.93
CA ILE A 38 -10.92 -8.04 4.01
C ILE A 38 -11.35 -9.28 4.77
N LYS A 39 -12.61 -9.34 5.15
CA LYS A 39 -13.20 -10.48 5.87
C LYS A 39 -13.33 -11.72 4.99
N TYR A 40 -13.71 -11.53 3.74
CA TYR A 40 -13.87 -12.58 2.74
C TYR A 40 -12.93 -12.26 1.57
N GLY A 41 -12.26 -13.26 1.03
CA GLY A 41 -11.32 -13.05 -0.04
C GLY A 41 -10.31 -14.18 -0.14
N CYS A 42 -9.31 -14.01 -0.98
CA CYS A 42 -8.22 -14.97 -1.13
C CYS A 42 -6.88 -14.31 -0.85
N GLU A 43 -5.88 -15.12 -0.57
CA GLU A 43 -4.51 -14.64 -0.55
C GLU A 43 -4.15 -14.06 -1.92
N ASP A 44 -3.39 -13.02 -1.88
CA ASP A 44 -2.85 -12.39 -3.07
C ASP A 44 -1.33 -12.57 -3.07
N HIS A 45 -0.77 -12.94 -4.21
CA HIS A 45 0.66 -13.22 -4.31
C HIS A 45 1.27 -12.27 -5.32
N TRP A 46 2.01 -11.30 -4.83
CA TRP A 46 2.77 -10.38 -5.64
C TRP A 46 4.07 -9.98 -4.92
N THR A 47 4.95 -9.31 -5.62
CA THR A 47 6.30 -9.00 -5.14
C THR A 47 6.65 -7.56 -5.46
N TRP A 48 7.74 -7.07 -4.89
CA TRP A 48 8.38 -5.87 -5.39
C TRP A 48 8.92 -6.11 -6.80
N ASN A 49 8.77 -5.12 -7.67
CA ASN A 49 9.14 -5.26 -9.08
C ASN A 49 10.63 -4.96 -9.28
N ARG A 50 11.41 -5.97 -9.66
CA ARG A 50 12.85 -5.83 -9.91
C ARG A 50 13.19 -4.88 -11.05
N HIS A 51 12.28 -4.67 -11.99
CA HIS A 51 12.47 -3.80 -13.15
C HIS A 51 11.91 -2.38 -12.93
N ASP A 52 11.22 -2.15 -11.80
CA ASP A 52 10.53 -0.91 -11.51
C ASP A 52 10.86 -0.42 -10.09
N ARG A 53 12.14 -0.13 -9.90
CA ARG A 53 12.74 0.31 -8.65
C ARG A 53 13.91 1.26 -8.86
N SER A 54 14.26 2.01 -7.84
CA SER A 54 15.52 2.73 -7.77
C SER A 54 16.71 1.77 -7.78
N HIS A 55 17.83 2.20 -8.35
CA HIS A 55 19.10 1.47 -8.28
C HIS A 55 19.63 1.34 -6.83
N GLU A 56 19.20 2.22 -5.93
CA GLU A 56 19.49 2.21 -4.49
C GLU A 56 18.60 1.26 -3.68
N VAL A 57 17.75 0.46 -4.32
CA VAL A 57 16.94 -0.58 -3.68
C VAL A 57 17.42 -1.95 -4.10
N ARG A 58 17.78 -2.80 -3.16
CA ARG A 58 18.03 -4.23 -3.39
C ARG A 58 16.82 -5.05 -2.97
N LEU A 59 16.44 -6.00 -3.81
CA LEU A 59 15.33 -6.90 -3.53
C LEU A 59 15.86 -8.29 -3.23
N TYR A 60 15.35 -8.93 -2.19
CA TYR A 60 15.71 -10.28 -1.79
C TYR A 60 14.58 -10.99 -1.01
N GLY A 61 14.91 -12.13 -0.42
CA GLY A 61 13.94 -12.99 0.27
C GLY A 61 13.12 -13.85 -0.70
N SER A 62 12.31 -14.74 -0.15
CA SER A 62 11.43 -15.60 -0.93
C SER A 62 10.47 -14.74 -1.77
N GLY A 63 10.57 -14.86 -3.11
CA GLY A 63 9.74 -14.11 -4.03
C GLY A 63 10.00 -12.61 -4.06
N MET A 64 11.21 -12.12 -3.71
CA MET A 64 11.56 -10.69 -3.75
C MET A 64 10.59 -9.80 -2.94
N ARG A 65 10.22 -10.27 -1.76
CA ARG A 65 9.29 -9.56 -0.88
C ARG A 65 9.96 -8.52 0.02
N VAL A 66 11.28 -8.56 0.15
CA VAL A 66 12.05 -7.60 0.97
C VAL A 66 12.67 -6.54 0.08
N ALA A 67 12.36 -5.29 0.33
CA ALA A 67 12.99 -4.12 -0.26
C ALA A 67 13.98 -3.52 0.76
N HIS A 68 15.26 -3.59 0.46
CA HIS A 68 16.35 -3.04 1.25
C HIS A 68 16.84 -1.75 0.61
N PHE A 69 16.63 -0.64 1.29
CA PHE A 69 16.93 0.70 0.83
C PHE A 69 18.36 1.11 1.22
N HIS A 70 19.07 1.73 0.29
CA HIS A 70 20.39 2.30 0.50
C HIS A 70 21.34 1.35 1.25
N PRO A 71 21.71 0.21 0.66
CA PRO A 71 22.47 -0.85 1.36
C PRO A 71 23.85 -0.39 1.86
N ASN A 72 24.44 0.60 1.23
CA ASN A 72 25.74 1.17 1.63
C ASN A 72 25.56 2.54 2.30
N TRP A 73 25.24 3.54 1.53
CA TRP A 73 25.08 4.93 1.94
C TRP A 73 23.87 5.55 1.25
N SER A 74 23.20 6.49 1.90
CA SER A 74 22.07 7.20 1.31
C SER A 74 22.50 8.58 0.82
N SER A 75 22.27 8.85 -0.46
CA SER A 75 22.51 10.14 -1.12
C SER A 75 21.21 10.81 -1.60
N GLY A 76 20.06 10.23 -1.29
CA GLY A 76 18.77 10.74 -1.75
C GLY A 76 17.59 9.88 -1.33
N THR A 77 16.55 9.87 -2.14
CA THR A 77 15.33 9.10 -1.90
C THR A 77 15.19 7.99 -2.93
N ALA A 78 15.00 6.77 -2.46
CA ALA A 78 14.79 5.59 -3.27
C ALA A 78 13.38 5.03 -3.09
N GLY A 79 12.78 4.53 -4.17
CA GLY A 79 11.46 3.91 -4.17
C GLY A 79 11.43 2.61 -4.96
N VAL A 80 10.40 1.84 -4.73
CA VAL A 80 10.07 0.62 -5.47
C VAL A 80 8.58 0.48 -5.63
N ARG A 81 8.17 -0.08 -6.77
CA ARG A 81 6.78 -0.36 -7.10
C ARG A 81 6.52 -1.86 -7.03
N GLY A 82 5.33 -2.25 -6.58
CA GLY A 82 4.88 -3.65 -6.59
C GLY A 82 4.48 -4.11 -8.00
N THR A 83 4.41 -5.43 -8.18
CA THR A 83 3.95 -6.03 -9.45
C THR A 83 2.43 -6.06 -9.58
N ARG A 84 1.69 -5.85 -8.49
CA ARG A 84 0.23 -5.89 -8.47
C ARG A 84 -0.37 -4.65 -9.11
N ILE A 85 -1.23 -4.83 -10.12
CA ILE A 85 -2.11 -3.80 -10.64
C ILE A 85 -3.34 -3.73 -9.73
N LEU A 86 -3.59 -2.55 -9.19
CA LEU A 86 -4.78 -2.25 -8.40
C LEU A 86 -5.88 -1.77 -9.37
N ASN A 87 -6.86 -2.61 -9.58
CA ASN A 87 -8.01 -2.33 -10.45
C ASN A 87 -9.28 -2.07 -9.61
N ASN A 88 -10.46 -2.35 -10.15
CA ASN A 88 -11.75 -2.19 -9.47
C ASN A 88 -12.01 -3.19 -8.33
N GLY A 89 -10.99 -3.94 -7.89
CA GLY A 89 -11.08 -4.87 -6.76
C GLY A 89 -10.71 -4.21 -5.44
N ARG A 90 -10.83 -4.97 -4.37
CA ARG A 90 -10.36 -4.58 -3.04
C ARG A 90 -9.09 -5.37 -2.73
N TYR A 91 -8.04 -4.65 -2.32
CA TYR A 91 -6.72 -5.21 -2.03
C TYR A 91 -6.25 -4.71 -0.67
N TYR A 92 -5.78 -5.64 0.14
CA TYR A 92 -5.12 -5.34 1.40
C TYR A 92 -3.73 -5.96 1.41
N TRP A 93 -2.75 -5.20 1.84
CA TRP A 93 -1.39 -5.70 2.05
C TRP A 93 -0.74 -5.03 3.24
N GLU A 94 0.23 -5.70 3.82
CA GLU A 94 1.03 -5.21 4.92
C GLU A 94 2.49 -5.08 4.53
N VAL A 95 3.07 -4.00 4.99
CA VAL A 95 4.51 -3.72 4.90
C VAL A 95 5.08 -3.72 6.31
N GLN A 96 5.86 -4.73 6.64
CA GLN A 96 6.64 -4.76 7.88
C GLN A 96 7.90 -3.93 7.68
N VAL A 97 8.09 -2.94 8.53
CA VAL A 97 9.25 -2.05 8.52
C VAL A 97 10.19 -2.48 9.64
N SER A 98 11.47 -2.65 9.31
CA SER A 98 12.51 -2.94 10.29
C SER A 98 12.61 -1.83 11.34
N GLN A 99 13.38 -2.05 12.40
CA GLN A 99 13.59 -1.05 13.45
C GLN A 99 14.24 0.26 12.98
N ARG A 100 14.64 0.36 11.71
CA ARG A 100 15.29 1.54 11.13
C ARG A 100 14.28 2.56 10.58
N ILE A 101 13.35 3.00 11.43
CA ILE A 101 12.40 4.07 11.12
C ILE A 101 13.05 5.39 11.56
N PHE A 102 13.63 6.11 10.60
CA PHE A 102 14.25 7.42 10.81
C PHE A 102 14.48 8.10 9.45
N GLY A 103 15.07 9.29 9.47
CA GLY A 103 15.47 10.03 8.30
C GLY A 103 14.42 11.02 7.82
N THR A 104 14.72 11.65 6.69
CA THR A 104 13.89 12.74 6.15
C THR A 104 12.55 12.24 5.67
N SER A 105 12.52 11.10 4.97
CA SER A 105 11.31 10.55 4.38
C SER A 105 11.30 9.03 4.40
N MET A 106 10.17 8.48 4.76
CA MET A 106 9.81 7.08 4.60
C MET A 106 8.31 7.07 4.32
N MET A 107 7.91 6.49 3.18
CA MET A 107 6.54 6.60 2.71
C MET A 107 5.97 5.27 2.21
N PHE A 108 4.67 5.14 2.40
CA PHE A 108 3.85 3.99 2.03
C PHE A 108 2.66 4.47 1.21
N GLY A 109 2.32 3.79 0.12
CA GLY A 109 1.17 4.23 -0.66
C GLY A 109 1.03 3.52 -1.99
N ILE A 110 0.45 4.24 -2.95
CA ILE A 110 0.19 3.78 -4.30
C ILE A 110 0.60 4.84 -5.31
N GLY A 111 0.81 4.43 -6.54
CA GLY A 111 1.09 5.35 -7.64
C GLY A 111 0.94 4.73 -9.01
N THR A 112 0.90 5.57 -10.02
CA THR A 112 0.92 5.19 -11.43
C THR A 112 2.34 4.83 -11.89
N LYS A 113 2.50 4.36 -13.10
CA LYS A 113 3.82 4.14 -13.72
C LYS A 113 4.65 5.42 -13.88
N LYS A 114 3.99 6.59 -13.88
CA LYS A 114 4.66 7.90 -14.00
C LYS A 114 5.27 8.39 -12.68
N ALA A 115 4.83 7.84 -11.54
CA ALA A 115 5.39 8.22 -10.26
C ALA A 115 6.90 7.94 -10.21
N CYS A 116 7.66 8.92 -9.76
CA CYS A 116 9.12 8.84 -9.68
C CYS A 116 9.56 7.80 -8.65
N LEU A 117 10.65 7.08 -8.93
CA LEU A 117 11.21 6.06 -8.04
C LEU A 117 12.61 6.41 -7.51
N HIS A 118 13.19 7.55 -7.94
CA HIS A 118 14.51 7.95 -7.47
C HIS A 118 14.70 9.47 -7.57
N LYS A 119 15.26 10.05 -6.52
CA LYS A 119 15.75 11.43 -6.52
C LYS A 119 17.07 11.51 -5.76
N ASN A 120 18.04 12.27 -6.29
CA ASN A 120 19.32 12.53 -5.64
C ASN A 120 19.23 13.62 -4.55
N VAL A 121 18.07 13.75 -3.94
CA VAL A 121 17.77 14.67 -2.83
C VAL A 121 16.91 13.98 -1.79
N PHE A 122 17.06 14.38 -0.54
CA PHE A 122 16.26 13.88 0.57
C PHE A 122 14.90 14.57 0.61
N THR A 123 13.92 14.00 -0.07
CA THR A 123 12.54 14.52 -0.16
C THR A 123 11.52 13.42 -0.05
N ASN A 124 10.25 13.78 0.08
CA ASN A 124 9.17 12.83 -0.11
C ASN A 124 9.07 12.46 -1.61
N LEU A 125 8.97 11.19 -1.90
CA LEU A 125 8.87 10.71 -3.27
C LEU A 125 7.41 10.44 -3.64
N ILE A 126 6.68 9.75 -2.74
CA ILE A 126 5.29 9.39 -2.94
C ILE A 126 4.42 10.58 -2.49
N GLY A 127 3.53 11.02 -3.37
CA GLY A 127 2.64 12.16 -3.12
C GLY A 127 3.24 13.53 -3.42
N GLU A 128 4.46 13.60 -3.95
CA GLU A 128 5.06 14.87 -4.35
C GLU A 128 4.41 15.45 -5.62
N ASP A 129 3.93 14.57 -6.48
CA ASP A 129 3.21 14.93 -7.70
C ASP A 129 1.79 14.34 -7.72
N GLU A 130 1.11 14.49 -8.85
CA GLU A 130 -0.24 13.97 -9.09
C GLU A 130 -0.29 12.46 -9.35
N ASN A 131 0.85 11.80 -9.50
CA ASN A 131 0.95 10.41 -9.92
C ASN A 131 1.00 9.42 -8.74
N SER A 132 1.00 9.93 -7.50
CA SER A 132 1.11 9.07 -6.32
C SER A 132 0.39 9.63 -5.09
N TRP A 133 0.03 8.73 -4.17
CA TRP A 133 -0.68 9.01 -2.92
C TRP A 133 -0.01 8.24 -1.80
N GLY A 134 0.38 8.91 -0.73
CA GLY A 134 1.15 8.23 0.31
C GLY A 134 0.99 8.75 1.72
N LEU A 135 1.29 7.85 2.66
CA LEU A 135 1.44 8.12 4.10
C LEU A 135 2.93 8.18 4.43
N SER A 136 3.34 9.27 5.05
CA SER A 136 4.69 9.42 5.60
C SER A 136 4.78 8.83 7.02
N HIS A 137 5.95 8.31 7.41
CA HIS A 137 6.24 7.93 8.80
C HIS A 137 6.07 9.08 9.78
N LYS A 138 6.05 10.33 9.31
CA LYS A 138 5.75 11.53 10.11
C LYS A 138 4.25 11.71 10.39
N GLY A 139 3.41 10.76 9.96
CA GLY A 139 1.97 10.80 10.16
C GLY A 139 1.20 11.69 9.21
N LEU A 140 1.83 12.13 8.12
CA LEU A 140 1.26 13.02 7.12
C LEU A 140 0.87 12.24 5.87
N ILE A 141 -0.31 12.49 5.31
CA ILE A 141 -0.68 12.02 3.98
C ILE A 141 -0.33 13.07 2.94
N TRP A 142 0.15 12.61 1.77
CA TRP A 142 0.70 13.45 0.72
C TRP A 142 0.10 13.13 -0.64
N HIS A 143 -0.26 14.19 -1.40
CA HIS A 143 -0.62 14.12 -2.81
C HIS A 143 -0.47 15.50 -3.46
N ARG A 144 0.07 15.56 -4.69
CA ARG A 144 0.31 16.81 -5.45
C ARG A 144 1.17 17.83 -4.68
N GLY A 145 2.16 17.37 -3.91
CA GLY A 145 2.99 18.22 -3.08
C GLY A 145 2.29 18.82 -1.87
N LEU A 146 1.01 18.54 -1.67
CA LEU A 146 0.22 18.99 -0.52
C LEU A 146 0.17 17.88 0.53
N TRP A 147 0.12 18.27 1.80
CA TRP A 147 0.06 17.34 2.91
C TRP A 147 -0.95 17.74 3.97
N VAL A 148 -1.43 16.75 4.70
CA VAL A 148 -2.35 16.93 5.83
C VAL A 148 -1.97 15.99 6.94
N GLN A 149 -2.10 16.46 8.19
CA GLN A 149 -1.95 15.61 9.36
C GLN A 149 -3.05 14.54 9.38
N TYR A 150 -2.63 13.28 9.45
CA TYR A 150 -3.53 12.14 9.38
C TYR A 150 -3.45 11.25 10.63
N THR A 151 -2.24 11.03 11.13
CA THR A 151 -2.00 10.25 12.35
C THR A 151 -0.81 10.82 13.12
N ILE A 152 -0.52 10.27 14.29
CA ILE A 152 0.69 10.57 15.03
C ILE A 152 1.93 10.03 14.31
N PRO A 153 3.10 10.67 14.40
CA PRO A 153 4.35 10.16 13.86
C PRO A 153 4.65 8.74 14.37
N PHE A 154 5.32 7.97 13.53
CA PHE A 154 5.81 6.66 13.93
C PHE A 154 6.98 6.84 14.91
N ARG A 155 7.11 5.92 15.85
CA ARG A 155 8.25 5.95 16.78
C ARG A 155 9.52 5.57 16.05
N GLU A 156 10.54 6.40 16.20
CA GLU A 156 11.85 6.12 15.62
C GLU A 156 12.47 4.86 16.25
N ASN A 157 13.22 4.14 15.44
CA ASN A 157 13.93 2.92 15.84
C ASN A 157 13.04 1.82 16.45
N GLN A 158 11.76 1.82 16.12
CA GLN A 158 10.82 0.78 16.52
C GLN A 158 10.21 0.14 15.27
N ALA A 159 10.32 -1.20 15.15
CA ALA A 159 9.65 -1.94 14.10
C ALA A 159 8.14 -1.68 14.13
N THR A 160 7.52 -1.55 12.96
CA THR A 160 6.08 -1.32 12.83
C THR A 160 5.54 -2.01 11.59
N THR A 161 4.26 -2.30 11.59
CA THR A 161 3.54 -2.84 10.42
C THR A 161 2.58 -1.80 9.90
N VAL A 162 2.70 -1.48 8.61
CA VAL A 162 1.79 -0.58 7.90
C VAL A 162 0.90 -1.42 7.01
N GLY A 163 -0.39 -1.48 7.33
CA GLY A 163 -1.41 -2.08 6.51
C GLY A 163 -2.00 -1.04 5.55
N ILE A 164 -2.32 -1.47 4.34
CA ILE A 164 -2.85 -0.59 3.29
C ILE A 164 -4.03 -1.30 2.64
N LEU A 165 -5.20 -0.68 2.68
CA LEU A 165 -6.42 -1.14 2.02
C LEU A 165 -6.75 -0.20 0.87
N PHE A 166 -6.69 -0.70 -0.35
CA PHE A 166 -7.21 -0.06 -1.54
C PHE A 166 -8.57 -0.67 -1.91
N ASP A 167 -9.58 0.17 -2.03
CA ASP A 167 -10.90 -0.20 -2.54
C ASP A 167 -11.12 0.50 -3.87
N GLY A 168 -10.98 -0.23 -4.97
CA GLY A 168 -11.12 0.32 -6.31
C GLY A 168 -12.58 0.56 -6.72
N VAL A 169 -13.55 -0.03 -6.03
CA VAL A 169 -14.99 0.19 -6.26
C VAL A 169 -15.41 1.52 -5.64
N GLU A 170 -15.06 1.70 -4.36
CA GLU A 170 -15.35 2.94 -3.62
C GLU A 170 -14.33 4.05 -3.95
N GLY A 171 -13.22 3.72 -4.59
CA GLY A 171 -12.14 4.65 -4.89
C GLY A 171 -11.45 5.20 -3.65
N THR A 172 -11.19 4.36 -2.65
CA THR A 172 -10.61 4.79 -1.37
C THR A 172 -9.28 4.11 -1.07
N LEU A 173 -8.41 4.83 -0.34
CA LEU A 173 -7.19 4.30 0.25
C LEU A 173 -7.22 4.53 1.77
N THR A 174 -7.08 3.45 2.52
CA THR A 174 -7.11 3.43 3.98
C THR A 174 -5.80 2.87 4.50
N PHE A 175 -5.24 3.47 5.55
CA PHE A 175 -4.05 2.95 6.19
C PHE A 175 -4.36 2.37 7.58
N TYR A 176 -3.55 1.40 7.95
CA TYR A 176 -3.53 0.75 9.25
C TYR A 176 -2.11 0.86 9.82
N LYS A 177 -2.00 0.97 11.12
CA LYS A 177 -0.72 0.90 11.83
C LYS A 177 -0.85 -0.12 12.95
N ASP A 178 0.01 -1.13 12.94
CA ASP A 178 0.03 -2.20 13.95
C ASP A 178 -1.39 -2.76 14.18
N ASN A 179 -2.07 -3.13 13.07
CA ASN A 179 -3.45 -3.63 12.97
C ASN A 179 -4.56 -2.63 13.37
N LYS A 180 -4.21 -1.39 13.73
CA LYS A 180 -5.18 -0.35 14.06
C LYS A 180 -5.55 0.45 12.82
N CYS A 181 -6.84 0.51 12.48
CA CYS A 181 -7.34 1.34 11.38
C CYS A 181 -7.13 2.83 11.68
N LEU A 182 -6.53 3.55 10.73
CA LEU A 182 -6.32 5.01 10.83
C LEU A 182 -7.41 5.81 10.10
N GLY A 183 -8.33 5.12 9.40
CA GLY A 183 -9.41 5.72 8.62
C GLY A 183 -9.06 5.89 7.14
N VAL A 184 -10.01 6.43 6.36
CA VAL A 184 -9.81 6.68 4.92
C VAL A 184 -8.92 7.90 4.75
N ALA A 185 -7.78 7.72 4.06
CA ALA A 185 -6.81 8.77 3.76
C ALA A 185 -7.15 9.52 2.47
N PHE A 186 -7.48 8.78 1.41
CA PHE A 186 -7.77 9.35 0.09
C PHE A 186 -9.07 8.79 -0.47
N ARG A 187 -9.74 9.61 -1.27
CA ARG A 187 -11.00 9.29 -1.98
C ARG A 187 -10.89 9.64 -3.46
N ASN A 188 -11.89 9.24 -4.23
CA ASN A 188 -12.00 9.51 -5.67
C ASN A 188 -10.91 8.87 -6.53
N LEU A 189 -10.26 7.81 -6.03
CA LEU A 189 -9.22 7.09 -6.78
C LEU A 189 -9.78 6.31 -7.98
N GLN A 190 -11.09 6.01 -8.00
CA GLN A 190 -11.77 5.41 -9.17
C GLN A 190 -11.76 6.32 -10.40
N GLN A 191 -11.49 7.61 -10.23
CA GLN A 191 -11.37 8.56 -11.34
C GLN A 191 -9.99 8.50 -12.03
N VAL A 192 -9.02 7.86 -11.41
CA VAL A 192 -7.68 7.70 -11.97
C VAL A 192 -7.75 6.66 -13.09
N ARG A 193 -7.49 7.10 -14.32
CA ARG A 193 -7.56 6.24 -15.51
C ARG A 193 -6.36 5.31 -15.66
N GLU A 194 -5.22 5.70 -15.11
CA GLU A 194 -3.99 4.92 -15.20
C GLU A 194 -3.96 3.79 -14.17
N PRO A 195 -3.34 2.65 -14.49
CA PRO A 195 -3.14 1.58 -13.53
C PRO A 195 -2.38 2.05 -12.29
N LEU A 196 -2.90 1.73 -11.12
CA LEU A 196 -2.28 2.02 -9.83
C LEU A 196 -1.51 0.79 -9.33
N TYR A 197 -0.44 1.03 -8.62
CA TYR A 197 0.46 0.01 -8.07
C TYR A 197 0.82 0.34 -6.62
N PRO A 198 1.01 -0.66 -5.74
CA PRO A 198 1.64 -0.45 -4.44
C PRO A 198 3.02 0.17 -4.58
N MET A 199 3.36 1.09 -3.69
CA MET A 199 4.67 1.74 -3.67
C MET A 199 5.16 1.96 -2.24
N VAL A 200 6.48 1.91 -2.08
CA VAL A 200 7.17 2.35 -0.87
C VAL A 200 8.43 3.13 -1.23
N SER A 201 8.84 4.03 -0.36
CA SER A 201 10.09 4.79 -0.53
C SER A 201 10.76 5.10 0.81
N SER A 202 12.08 5.29 0.77
CA SER A 202 12.86 5.65 1.95
C SER A 202 14.08 6.49 1.60
N THR A 203 14.45 7.39 2.50
CA THR A 203 15.76 8.06 2.52
C THR A 203 16.73 7.41 3.49
N ALA A 204 16.24 6.51 4.35
CA ALA A 204 17.02 5.92 5.42
C ALA A 204 17.90 4.77 4.91
N CYS A 205 19.18 4.83 5.26
CA CYS A 205 20.17 3.81 4.94
C CYS A 205 19.85 2.50 5.66
N LYS A 206 19.95 1.38 4.94
CA LYS A 206 19.75 0.01 5.45
C LYS A 206 18.36 -0.25 6.05
N THR A 207 17.35 0.49 5.64
CA THR A 207 15.96 0.20 6.00
C THR A 207 15.44 -0.96 5.15
N GLU A 208 14.72 -1.86 5.79
CA GLU A 208 14.04 -2.97 5.13
C GLU A 208 12.54 -2.85 5.26
N MET A 209 11.85 -3.06 4.14
CA MET A 209 10.40 -3.09 4.05
C MET A 209 9.98 -4.41 3.43
N THR A 210 9.31 -5.24 4.21
CA THR A 210 8.93 -6.61 3.83
C THR A 210 7.44 -6.69 3.59
N LEU A 211 7.06 -7.17 2.40
CA LEU A 211 5.67 -7.56 2.14
C LEU A 211 5.33 -8.82 2.95
N SER A 212 4.35 -8.73 3.81
CA SER A 212 3.94 -9.83 4.69
C SER A 212 2.58 -10.41 4.30
N TYR A 213 1.53 -9.85 4.81
CA TYR A 213 0.18 -10.32 4.61
C TYR A 213 -0.45 -9.64 3.40
N MET A 214 -0.95 -10.40 2.43
CA MET A 214 -1.57 -9.86 1.22
C MET A 214 -2.86 -10.60 0.94
N ARG A 215 -3.95 -9.86 0.76
CA ARG A 215 -5.27 -10.40 0.43
C ARG A 215 -5.94 -9.54 -0.64
N ARG A 216 -6.81 -10.17 -1.41
CA ARG A 216 -7.74 -9.48 -2.29
C ARG A 216 -9.16 -10.00 -2.10
N ASP A 217 -10.14 -9.13 -2.25
CA ASP A 217 -11.53 -9.58 -2.34
C ASP A 217 -11.82 -10.11 -3.76
N PHE A 218 -12.82 -10.94 -3.86
CA PHE A 218 -13.23 -11.50 -5.14
C PHE A 218 -13.82 -10.42 -6.04
N VAL A 219 -13.48 -10.49 -7.31
CA VAL A 219 -13.93 -9.49 -8.30
C VAL A 219 -15.44 -9.58 -8.53
N ASN A 220 -16.02 -10.78 -8.40
CA ASN A 220 -17.45 -11.02 -8.64
C ASN A 220 -17.98 -12.20 -7.81
N LEU A 221 -19.30 -12.33 -7.78
CA LEU A 221 -19.97 -13.42 -7.06
C LEU A 221 -19.58 -14.81 -7.60
N GLN A 222 -19.35 -14.95 -8.90
CA GLN A 222 -18.97 -16.21 -9.54
C GLN A 222 -17.61 -16.70 -9.00
N ASP A 223 -16.62 -15.82 -8.87
CA ASP A 223 -15.31 -16.14 -8.27
C ASP A 223 -15.45 -16.51 -6.80
N ARG A 224 -16.35 -15.84 -6.06
CA ARG A 224 -16.65 -16.20 -4.66
C ARG A 224 -17.24 -17.61 -4.57
N CYS A 225 -18.23 -17.91 -5.38
CA CYS A 225 -18.84 -19.25 -5.43
C CYS A 225 -17.80 -20.30 -5.78
N ARG A 226 -16.99 -20.07 -6.82
CA ARG A 226 -15.89 -20.96 -7.20
C ARG A 226 -14.95 -21.23 -6.03
N ALA A 227 -14.52 -20.20 -5.34
CA ALA A 227 -13.63 -20.32 -4.20
C ALA A 227 -14.23 -21.14 -3.04
N VAL A 228 -15.54 -21.02 -2.81
CA VAL A 228 -16.23 -21.84 -1.79
C VAL A 228 -16.30 -23.31 -2.23
N ILE A 229 -16.67 -23.58 -3.48
CA ILE A 229 -16.76 -24.94 -4.01
C ILE A 229 -15.41 -25.65 -3.94
N LEU A 230 -14.32 -24.98 -4.32
CA LEU A 230 -12.96 -25.53 -4.31
C LEU A 230 -12.40 -25.82 -2.90
N LYS A 231 -13.09 -25.42 -1.82
CA LYS A 231 -12.76 -25.91 -0.48
C LYS A 231 -13.08 -27.40 -0.31
N PHE A 232 -14.11 -27.87 -0.97
CA PHE A 232 -14.63 -29.22 -0.86
C PHE A 232 -14.21 -30.10 -2.06
N VAL A 233 -14.06 -29.51 -3.24
CA VAL A 233 -13.69 -30.18 -4.49
C VAL A 233 -12.22 -29.92 -4.76
N LYS A 234 -11.36 -30.91 -4.48
CA LYS A 234 -9.90 -30.77 -4.58
C LYS A 234 -9.32 -31.32 -5.85
N THR A 235 -9.98 -32.35 -6.41
CA THR A 235 -9.50 -33.07 -7.56
C THR A 235 -10.51 -33.04 -8.71
N LYS A 236 -10.04 -33.36 -9.90
CA LYS A 236 -10.93 -33.53 -11.04
C LYS A 236 -11.95 -34.68 -10.84
N ALA A 237 -11.52 -35.74 -10.15
CA ALA A 237 -12.40 -36.86 -9.81
C ALA A 237 -13.57 -36.42 -8.90
N ASP A 238 -13.31 -35.56 -7.91
CA ASP A 238 -14.37 -34.98 -7.06
C ASP A 238 -15.35 -34.14 -7.89
N LEU A 239 -14.81 -33.40 -8.87
CA LEU A 239 -15.61 -32.56 -9.75
C LEU A 239 -16.51 -33.36 -10.67
N ASP A 240 -16.03 -34.52 -11.15
CA ASP A 240 -16.79 -35.40 -12.04
C ASP A 240 -18.00 -36.03 -11.35
N GLN A 241 -17.95 -36.21 -10.01
CA GLN A 241 -19.06 -36.72 -9.20
C GLN A 241 -20.21 -35.69 -9.05
N LEU A 242 -19.96 -34.43 -9.34
CA LEU A 242 -20.99 -33.39 -9.24
C LEU A 242 -21.81 -33.33 -10.52
N GLU A 243 -23.14 -33.35 -10.40
CA GLU A 243 -24.07 -33.15 -11.51
C GLU A 243 -24.17 -31.66 -11.85
N LEU A 244 -23.11 -31.10 -12.45
CA LEU A 244 -23.04 -29.71 -12.85
C LEU A 244 -23.04 -29.56 -14.38
N PRO A 245 -23.61 -28.46 -14.91
CA PRO A 245 -23.50 -28.15 -16.33
C PRO A 245 -22.04 -28.10 -16.80
N PRO A 246 -21.74 -28.53 -18.04
CA PRO A 246 -20.37 -28.61 -18.55
C PRO A 246 -19.58 -27.32 -18.45
N MET A 247 -20.24 -26.17 -18.65
CA MET A 247 -19.62 -24.86 -18.55
C MET A 247 -19.10 -24.58 -17.12
N ILE A 248 -19.88 -24.96 -16.09
CA ILE A 248 -19.48 -24.81 -14.70
C ILE A 248 -18.36 -25.77 -14.32
N LYS A 249 -18.46 -27.05 -14.79
CA LYS A 249 -17.39 -28.03 -14.62
C LYS A 249 -16.06 -27.51 -15.20
N ASN A 250 -16.08 -27.02 -16.44
CA ASN A 250 -14.89 -26.47 -17.10
C ASN A 250 -14.30 -25.28 -16.31
N TYR A 251 -15.15 -24.38 -15.84
CA TYR A 251 -14.75 -23.22 -15.05
C TYR A 251 -14.07 -23.61 -13.71
N LEU A 252 -14.56 -24.66 -13.06
CA LEU A 252 -13.96 -25.21 -11.84
C LEU A 252 -12.68 -26.00 -12.15
N ALA A 253 -12.68 -26.83 -13.21
CA ALA A 253 -11.54 -27.62 -13.61
C ALA A 253 -10.33 -26.76 -14.00
N GLU A 254 -10.54 -25.62 -14.62
CA GLU A 254 -9.49 -24.65 -14.95
C GLU A 254 -8.73 -24.18 -13.69
N ALA A 255 -9.43 -23.94 -12.61
CA ALA A 255 -8.83 -23.51 -11.36
C ALA A 255 -8.06 -24.65 -10.64
N ILE A 256 -8.55 -25.89 -10.74
CA ILE A 256 -7.85 -27.08 -10.22
C ILE A 256 -6.57 -27.34 -11.03
N SER A 257 -6.62 -27.22 -12.36
CA SER A 257 -5.47 -27.50 -13.25
C SER A 257 -4.34 -26.48 -13.14
N ARG A 258 -4.65 -25.24 -12.77
CA ARG A 258 -3.64 -24.19 -12.59
C ARG A 258 -2.90 -24.27 -11.26
N ASN A 259 -3.03 -25.37 -10.51
CA ASN A 259 -2.52 -25.44 -9.12
C ASN A 259 -2.93 -24.18 -8.34
N PHE A 260 -4.17 -23.79 -8.49
CA PHE A 260 -4.78 -22.88 -7.54
C PHE A 260 -4.80 -23.66 -6.23
N VAL A 261 -3.71 -23.62 -5.50
CA VAL A 261 -3.70 -24.07 -4.11
C VAL A 261 -4.89 -23.34 -3.49
N PRO A 262 -5.95 -24.04 -3.06
CA PRO A 262 -7.02 -23.38 -2.36
C PRO A 262 -6.37 -22.81 -1.12
N VAL A 263 -6.20 -21.50 -1.12
CA VAL A 263 -5.70 -20.82 0.02
C VAL A 263 -6.63 -21.17 1.16
N ASN A 264 -6.08 -21.66 2.25
CA ASN A 264 -6.84 -22.01 3.43
C ASN A 264 -7.69 -20.80 3.84
N TYR A 265 -8.95 -20.86 3.49
CA TYR A 265 -9.94 -19.90 3.98
C TYR A 265 -10.15 -20.23 5.44
N TYR A 266 -9.51 -19.49 6.31
CA TYR A 266 -9.89 -19.51 7.71
C TYR A 266 -11.29 -18.91 7.82
N ILE A 267 -12.28 -19.77 7.88
CA ILE A 267 -13.56 -19.39 8.50
C ILE A 267 -13.22 -19.35 9.99
N LEU A 268 -13.04 -18.15 10.53
CA LEU A 268 -13.18 -17.97 11.96
C LEU A 268 -14.66 -18.28 12.26
N ASN A 269 -14.88 -19.47 12.84
CA ASN A 269 -16.14 -19.76 13.47
C ASN A 269 -16.29 -18.77 14.62
N VAL A 270 -17.34 -17.96 14.56
CA VAL A 270 -17.85 -17.20 15.69
C VAL A 270 -18.60 -18.14 16.60
#